data_cce66b702828bd2312c384c62c51466e
#
_entry.id   cce66b702828bd2312c384c62c51466e
#
_cell.length_a   1.000
_cell.length_b   1.000
_cell.length_c   1.000
_cell.angle_alpha   90.00
_cell.angle_beta   90.00
_cell.angle_gamma   90.00
#
_symmetry.space_group_name_H-M   'P 1'
#
loop_
_entity.id
_entity.type
_entity.pdbx_description
1 polymer ?
#
loop_
_entity_poly.entity_id
_entity_poly.type
_entity_poly.pdbx_seq_one_letter_code
_entity_poly.pdbx_strand_id
1 'polypeptide(L)'
;PPPPPPCPEQTGAPTPVCVAPPHPPGSDRPSPFMLFECMHRMKVYPPCHVVKVGDTTVDMQEGKNAGAFSIGILTGSNLLGLTPEEYAALPEELARRKQAATRRYLEAGADLVIDSIRELPAAIQELNRRLADKETSL
;
A
#
# COMPACT_ATOMS: atom_id res chain seq x y z
N PRO A 1 -23.34 -0.83 16.20
CA PRO A 1 -22.33 0.21 16.35
C PRO A 1 -22.58 1.35 15.36
N PRO A 2 -22.30 2.61 15.73
CA PRO A 2 -22.49 3.70 14.78
C PRO A 2 -21.57 3.50 13.57
N PRO A 3 -21.98 3.96 12.36
CA PRO A 3 -21.11 3.88 11.21
C PRO A 3 -19.83 4.69 11.49
N PRO A 4 -18.69 4.31 10.88
CA PRO A 4 -17.49 5.08 11.05
C PRO A 4 -17.74 6.50 10.54
N PRO A 5 -17.08 7.50 11.14
CA PRO A 5 -17.22 8.86 10.66
C PRO A 5 -16.81 8.95 9.20
N PRO A 6 -17.47 9.80 8.41
CA PRO A 6 -17.03 10.01 7.03
C PRO A 6 -15.56 10.40 7.02
N CYS A 7 -14.84 9.98 5.97
CA CYS A 7 -13.48 10.48 5.77
C CYS A 7 -13.51 12.00 5.92
N PRO A 8 -12.57 12.58 6.65
CA PRO A 8 -12.47 14.02 6.68
C PRO A 8 -12.41 14.52 5.23
N GLU A 9 -13.38 15.31 4.85
CA GLU A 9 -13.37 15.93 3.54
C GLU A 9 -11.98 16.53 3.34
N GLN A 10 -11.54 16.51 2.10
CA GLN A 10 -10.22 17.01 1.74
C GLN A 10 -10.14 18.50 2.05
N THR A 11 -9.91 18.81 3.31
CA THR A 11 -9.83 20.18 3.79
C THR A 11 -8.48 20.82 3.51
N GLY A 12 -7.69 20.23 2.60
CA GLY A 12 -6.34 20.72 2.34
C GLY A 12 -5.34 20.40 3.45
N ALA A 13 -5.76 19.67 4.49
CA ALA A 13 -4.86 19.20 5.52
C ALA A 13 -3.89 18.17 4.91
N PRO A 14 -2.60 18.19 5.26
CA PRO A 14 -1.66 17.21 4.75
C PRO A 14 -2.08 15.80 5.19
N THR A 15 -1.97 14.82 4.28
CA THR A 15 -2.22 13.42 4.60
C THR A 15 -1.21 12.98 5.66
N PRO A 16 -1.66 12.45 6.82
CA PRO A 16 -0.71 11.99 7.82
C PRO A 16 0.07 10.78 7.32
N VAL A 17 1.37 10.80 7.55
CA VAL A 17 2.28 9.73 7.15
C VAL A 17 2.99 9.21 8.39
N CYS A 18 3.06 7.90 8.52
CA CYS A 18 3.80 7.23 9.57
C CYS A 18 4.84 6.30 8.97
N VAL A 19 6.07 6.43 9.42
CA VAL A 19 7.12 5.46 9.12
C VAL A 19 7.11 4.44 10.26
N ALA A 20 6.91 3.17 9.92
CA ALA A 20 6.85 2.13 10.92
C ALA A 20 8.15 2.06 11.73
N PRO A 21 8.05 1.98 13.07
CA PRO A 21 9.26 1.81 13.89
C PRO A 21 9.91 0.45 13.62
N PRO A 22 11.17 0.27 14.03
CA PRO A 22 11.81 -1.04 13.95
C PRO A 22 10.95 -2.09 14.66
N HIS A 23 10.89 -3.28 14.09
CA HIS A 23 10.11 -4.38 14.68
C HIS A 23 10.60 -4.72 16.08
N PRO A 24 9.75 -4.69 17.10
CA PRO A 24 10.12 -5.26 18.37
C PRO A 24 10.32 -6.78 18.20
N PRO A 25 11.20 -7.40 19.00
CA PRO A 25 11.38 -8.84 18.96
C PRO A 25 10.04 -9.57 19.14
N GLY A 26 9.71 -10.48 18.23
CA GLY A 26 8.49 -11.28 18.30
C GLY A 26 7.29 -10.76 17.52
N SER A 27 7.37 -9.59 16.88
CA SER A 27 6.32 -9.12 15.98
C SER A 27 6.70 -9.44 14.55
N ASP A 28 6.43 -10.66 14.12
CA ASP A 28 6.76 -11.09 12.76
C ASP A 28 5.75 -10.57 11.75
N ARG A 29 6.27 -10.02 10.65
CA ARG A 29 5.45 -9.72 9.46
C ARG A 29 5.02 -11.06 8.83
N PRO A 30 3.79 -11.17 8.31
CA PRO A 30 2.86 -10.10 7.93
C PRO A 30 1.80 -9.77 8.98
N SER A 31 2.13 -9.85 10.25
CA SER A 31 1.23 -9.47 11.32
C SER A 31 0.82 -7.98 11.19
N PRO A 32 -0.45 -7.62 11.51
CA PRO A 32 -0.94 -6.25 11.32
C PRO A 32 -0.52 -5.28 12.43
N PHE A 33 0.21 -5.71 13.44
CA PHE A 33 0.48 -4.91 14.64
C PHE A 33 1.21 -3.61 14.35
N MET A 34 2.16 -3.62 13.42
CA MET A 34 2.91 -2.41 13.06
C MET A 34 2.00 -1.36 12.41
N LEU A 35 1.05 -1.79 11.59
CA LEU A 35 0.07 -0.89 11.01
C LEU A 35 -0.88 -0.33 12.06
N PHE A 36 -1.28 -1.15 13.02
CA PHE A 36 -2.12 -0.67 14.13
C PHE A 36 -1.38 0.37 14.96
N GLU A 37 -0.08 0.20 15.18
CA GLU A 37 0.73 1.21 15.86
C GLU A 37 0.81 2.51 15.07
N CYS A 38 0.99 2.43 13.75
CA CYS A 38 0.98 3.61 12.88
C CYS A 38 -0.38 4.30 12.92
N MET A 39 -1.48 3.55 12.86
CA MET A 39 -2.83 4.08 12.96
C MET A 39 -3.04 4.82 14.28
N HIS A 40 -2.56 4.24 15.37
CA HIS A 40 -2.65 4.86 16.70
C HIS A 40 -1.90 6.19 16.73
N ARG A 41 -0.67 6.21 16.19
CA ARG A 41 0.15 7.44 16.15
C ARG A 41 -0.45 8.52 15.28
N MET A 42 -1.02 8.14 14.13
CA MET A 42 -1.68 9.08 13.23
C MET A 42 -3.09 9.43 13.66
N LYS A 43 -3.65 8.70 14.61
CA LYS A 43 -5.05 8.82 15.05
C LYS A 43 -6.03 8.63 13.89
N VAL A 44 -5.79 7.61 13.07
CA VAL A 44 -6.61 7.27 11.92
C VAL A 44 -7.34 5.95 12.17
N TYR A 45 -8.63 5.93 11.93
CA TYR A 45 -9.52 4.77 12.04
C TYR A 45 -10.77 5.03 11.20
N PRO A 46 -11.41 4.06 10.58
CA PRO A 46 -11.09 2.62 10.57
C PRO A 46 -9.95 2.26 9.60
N PRO A 47 -9.49 0.99 9.58
CA PRO A 47 -8.39 0.58 8.70
C PRO A 47 -8.62 0.84 7.21
N CYS A 48 -9.86 0.86 6.73
CA CYS A 48 -10.17 1.17 5.33
C CYS A 48 -9.80 2.62 4.93
N HIS A 49 -9.46 3.47 5.89
CA HIS A 49 -8.95 4.82 5.63
C HIS A 49 -7.42 4.87 5.62
N VAL A 50 -6.77 3.70 5.64
CA VAL A 50 -5.32 3.59 5.69
C VAL A 50 -4.81 2.88 4.44
N VAL A 51 -3.66 3.32 3.94
CA VAL A 51 -3.01 2.71 2.79
C VAL A 51 -1.61 2.26 3.22
N LYS A 52 -1.31 1.00 3.00
CA LYS A 52 0.05 0.45 3.15
C LYS A 52 0.72 0.50 1.79
N VAL A 53 1.84 1.21 1.73
CA VAL A 53 2.65 1.29 0.50
C VAL A 53 3.94 0.51 0.76
N GLY A 54 4.27 -0.41 -0.12
CA GLY A 54 5.44 -1.25 0.08
C GLY A 54 6.01 -1.81 -1.21
N ASP A 55 7.20 -2.37 -1.10
CA ASP A 55 7.97 -2.93 -2.20
C ASP A 55 8.15 -4.45 -2.10
N THR A 56 7.42 -5.11 -1.20
CA THR A 56 7.44 -6.56 -1.04
C THR A 56 6.04 -7.14 -0.95
N THR A 57 5.91 -8.45 -1.21
CA THR A 57 4.64 -9.16 -1.07
C THR A 57 4.20 -9.24 0.40
N VAL A 58 5.15 -9.26 1.33
CA VAL A 58 4.86 -9.26 2.76
C VAL A 58 4.16 -7.97 3.17
N ASP A 59 4.56 -6.83 2.59
CA ASP A 59 3.89 -5.55 2.83
C ASP A 59 2.42 -5.59 2.41
N MET A 60 2.12 -6.26 1.30
CA MET A 60 0.75 -6.39 0.80
C MET A 60 -0.10 -7.23 1.76
N GLN A 61 0.45 -8.34 2.23
CA GLN A 61 -0.21 -9.21 3.21
C GLN A 61 -0.45 -8.48 4.54
N GLU A 62 0.53 -7.71 4.99
CA GLU A 62 0.41 -6.91 6.22
C GLU A 62 -0.74 -5.91 6.13
N GLY A 63 -0.83 -5.17 5.01
CA GLY A 63 -1.93 -4.23 4.80
C GLY A 63 -3.29 -4.93 4.76
N LYS A 64 -3.37 -6.05 4.06
CA LYS A 64 -4.61 -6.82 3.97
C LYS A 64 -5.03 -7.39 5.34
N ASN A 65 -4.08 -7.91 6.10
CA ASN A 65 -4.36 -8.45 7.43
C ASN A 65 -4.85 -7.39 8.40
N ALA A 66 -4.44 -6.14 8.21
CA ALA A 66 -4.89 -5.01 9.02
C ALA A 66 -6.25 -4.45 8.57
N GLY A 67 -6.75 -4.86 7.41
CA GLY A 67 -7.97 -4.30 6.83
C GLY A 67 -7.74 -3.00 6.06
N ALA A 68 -6.50 -2.65 5.78
CA ALA A 68 -6.11 -1.46 5.03
C ALA A 68 -6.03 -1.76 3.52
N PHE A 69 -5.97 -0.72 2.71
CA PHE A 69 -5.58 -0.87 1.31
C PHE A 69 -4.07 -1.10 1.20
N SER A 70 -3.66 -1.86 0.18
CA SER A 70 -2.24 -2.12 -0.08
C SER A 70 -1.88 -1.70 -1.49
N ILE A 71 -0.78 -0.96 -1.62
CA ILE A 71 -0.22 -0.54 -2.92
C ILE A 71 1.20 -1.07 -3.03
N GLY A 72 1.46 -1.85 -4.09
CA GLY A 72 2.80 -2.33 -4.39
C GLY A 72 3.53 -1.39 -5.35
N ILE A 73 4.82 -1.16 -5.11
CA ILE A 73 5.69 -0.35 -5.96
C ILE A 73 6.66 -1.27 -6.69
N LEU A 74 6.78 -1.09 -8.01
CA LEU A 74 7.63 -1.94 -8.84
C LEU A 74 9.08 -1.47 -8.87
N THR A 75 9.32 -0.18 -9.15
CA THR A 75 10.68 0.34 -9.28
C THR A 75 11.40 0.30 -7.93
N GLY A 76 12.55 -0.35 -7.92
CA GLY A 76 13.34 -0.55 -6.70
C GLY A 76 12.94 -1.77 -5.90
N SER A 77 11.91 -2.51 -6.32
CA SER A 77 11.48 -3.71 -5.64
C SER A 77 12.46 -4.87 -5.86
N ASN A 78 12.68 -5.66 -4.81
CA ASN A 78 13.46 -6.89 -4.90
C ASN A 78 12.79 -7.94 -5.82
N LEU A 79 11.49 -7.81 -6.06
CA LEU A 79 10.76 -8.72 -6.95
C LEU A 79 11.23 -8.62 -8.40
N LEU A 80 11.79 -7.47 -8.81
CA LEU A 80 12.31 -7.31 -10.16
C LEU A 80 13.63 -8.04 -10.35
N GLY A 81 14.47 -8.16 -9.32
CA GLY A 81 15.74 -8.84 -9.38
C GLY A 81 16.75 -8.22 -10.33
N LEU A 82 16.60 -6.94 -10.66
CA LEU A 82 17.48 -6.21 -11.56
C LEU A 82 18.11 -5.01 -10.86
N THR A 83 19.36 -4.69 -11.26
CA THR A 83 20.01 -3.47 -10.80
C THR A 83 19.51 -2.26 -11.60
N PRO A 84 19.69 -1.00 -11.09
CA PRO A 84 19.34 0.19 -11.86
C PRO A 84 20.00 0.27 -13.23
N GLU A 85 21.24 -0.23 -13.35
CA GLU A 85 21.94 -0.26 -14.64
C GLU A 85 21.25 -1.24 -15.60
N GLU A 86 20.79 -2.38 -15.10
CA GLU A 86 20.08 -3.39 -15.89
C GLU A 86 18.71 -2.87 -16.36
N TYR A 87 18.07 -1.97 -15.62
CA TYR A 87 16.80 -1.37 -16.02
C TYR A 87 16.92 -0.65 -17.38
N ALA A 88 18.02 0.06 -17.60
CA ALA A 88 18.25 0.78 -18.85
C ALA A 88 18.74 -0.16 -19.97
N ALA A 89 19.49 -1.20 -19.61
CA ALA A 89 20.12 -2.09 -20.57
C ALA A 89 19.18 -3.20 -21.10
N LEU A 90 18.15 -3.59 -20.35
CA LEU A 90 17.29 -4.72 -20.65
C LEU A 90 15.80 -4.36 -20.58
N PRO A 91 15.31 -3.45 -21.47
CA PRO A 91 13.92 -2.96 -21.37
C PRO A 91 12.86 -4.05 -21.52
N GLU A 92 13.08 -5.04 -22.39
CA GLU A 92 12.12 -6.13 -22.59
C GLU A 92 12.07 -7.07 -21.38
N GLU A 93 13.22 -7.37 -20.81
CA GLU A 93 13.31 -8.19 -19.60
C GLU A 93 12.69 -7.48 -18.43
N LEU A 94 12.93 -6.17 -18.32
CA LEU A 94 12.31 -5.34 -17.27
C LEU A 94 10.79 -5.39 -17.37
N ALA A 95 10.23 -5.27 -18.58
CA ALA A 95 8.79 -5.30 -18.79
C ALA A 95 8.18 -6.63 -18.33
N ARG A 96 8.84 -7.76 -18.68
CA ARG A 96 8.39 -9.09 -18.25
C ARG A 96 8.43 -9.25 -16.75
N ARG A 97 9.50 -8.78 -16.11
CA ARG A 97 9.65 -8.86 -14.65
C ARG A 97 8.64 -7.98 -13.93
N LYS A 98 8.33 -6.81 -14.48
CA LYS A 98 7.27 -5.94 -13.93
C LYS A 98 5.91 -6.61 -13.99
N GLN A 99 5.59 -7.29 -15.10
CA GLN A 99 4.33 -8.03 -15.22
C GLN A 99 4.25 -9.17 -14.20
N ALA A 100 5.33 -9.93 -14.04
CA ALA A 100 5.38 -11.02 -13.06
C ALA A 100 5.28 -10.48 -11.63
N ALA A 101 5.97 -9.39 -11.32
CA ALA A 101 5.91 -8.76 -10.01
C ALA A 101 4.52 -8.21 -9.71
N THR A 102 3.87 -7.58 -10.68
CA THR A 102 2.49 -7.09 -10.54
C THR A 102 1.55 -8.22 -10.16
N ARG A 103 1.67 -9.36 -10.85
CA ARG A 103 0.85 -10.54 -10.54
C ARG A 103 1.09 -11.01 -9.11
N ARG A 104 2.34 -11.09 -8.69
CA ARG A 104 2.69 -11.51 -7.33
C ARG A 104 2.15 -10.57 -6.26
N TYR A 105 2.20 -9.25 -6.51
CA TYR A 105 1.61 -8.27 -5.60
C TYR A 105 0.09 -8.47 -5.48
N LEU A 106 -0.60 -8.63 -6.61
CA LEU A 106 -2.05 -8.82 -6.61
C LEU A 106 -2.45 -10.11 -5.89
N GLU A 107 -1.71 -11.20 -6.11
CA GLU A 107 -1.94 -12.48 -5.42
C GLU A 107 -1.72 -12.35 -3.91
N ALA A 108 -0.79 -11.50 -3.49
CA ALA A 108 -0.51 -11.27 -2.07
C ALA A 108 -1.52 -10.34 -1.40
N GLY A 109 -2.40 -9.71 -2.16
CA GLY A 109 -3.47 -8.88 -1.63
C GLY A 109 -3.38 -7.39 -1.97
N ALA A 110 -2.51 -6.99 -2.89
CA ALA A 110 -2.44 -5.60 -3.32
C ALA A 110 -3.75 -5.17 -3.99
N ASP A 111 -4.22 -3.99 -3.65
CA ASP A 111 -5.38 -3.37 -4.30
C ASP A 111 -4.97 -2.65 -5.59
N LEU A 112 -3.78 -2.07 -5.59
CA LEU A 112 -3.18 -1.42 -6.75
C LEU A 112 -1.68 -1.71 -6.79
N VAL A 113 -1.13 -1.66 -8.00
CA VAL A 113 0.32 -1.74 -8.22
C VAL A 113 0.72 -0.55 -9.07
N ILE A 114 1.72 0.21 -8.62
CA ILE A 114 2.23 1.37 -9.33
C ILE A 114 3.69 1.18 -9.70
N ASP A 115 4.14 1.88 -10.73
CA ASP A 115 5.52 1.75 -11.20
C ASP A 115 6.49 2.47 -10.26
N SER A 116 6.17 3.70 -9.87
CA SER A 116 7.01 4.47 -8.96
C SER A 116 6.17 5.24 -7.94
N ILE A 117 6.83 5.71 -6.89
CA ILE A 117 6.19 6.50 -5.82
C ILE A 117 5.55 7.79 -6.37
N ARG A 118 5.98 8.27 -7.53
CA ARG A 118 5.43 9.46 -8.17
C ARG A 118 3.97 9.29 -8.55
N GLU A 119 3.53 8.06 -8.76
CA GLU A 119 2.14 7.75 -9.11
C GLU A 119 1.24 7.63 -7.88
N LEU A 120 1.81 7.74 -6.68
CA LEU A 120 1.05 7.55 -5.45
C LEU A 120 -0.15 8.51 -5.31
N PRO A 121 -0.05 9.81 -5.62
CA PRO A 121 -1.22 10.68 -5.51
C PRO A 121 -2.40 10.22 -6.36
N ALA A 122 -2.16 9.80 -7.61
CA ALA A 122 -3.21 9.28 -8.47
C ALA A 122 -3.79 7.96 -7.94
N ALA A 123 -2.93 7.10 -7.41
CA ALA A 123 -3.36 5.83 -6.81
C ALA A 123 -4.25 6.07 -5.60
N ILE A 124 -3.92 7.04 -4.76
CA ILE A 124 -4.74 7.39 -3.58
C ILE A 124 -6.10 7.92 -4.04
N GLN A 125 -6.16 8.74 -5.08
CA GLN A 125 -7.44 9.21 -5.63
C GLN A 125 -8.31 8.05 -6.10
N GLU A 126 -7.73 7.05 -6.76
CA GLU A 126 -8.45 5.85 -7.17
C GLU A 126 -8.99 5.06 -5.98
N LEU A 127 -8.19 4.93 -4.91
CA LEU A 127 -8.64 4.24 -3.70
C LEU A 127 -9.75 5.03 -2.99
N ASN A 128 -9.67 6.35 -2.97
CA ASN A 128 -10.74 7.20 -2.42
C ASN A 128 -12.04 7.00 -3.19
N ARG A 129 -11.96 6.88 -4.52
CA ARG A 129 -13.12 6.61 -5.37
C ARG A 129 -13.74 5.25 -5.03
N ARG A 130 -12.91 4.22 -4.86
CA ARG A 130 -13.38 2.87 -4.48
C ARG A 130 -14.02 2.86 -3.11
N LEU A 131 -13.47 3.61 -2.17
CA LEU A 131 -14.01 3.72 -0.82
C LEU A 131 -15.38 4.41 -0.84
N ALA A 132 -15.54 5.49 -1.60
CA ALA A 132 -16.79 6.19 -1.76
C ALA A 132 -17.86 5.29 -2.40
N ASP A 133 -17.50 4.51 -3.42
CA ASP A 133 -18.41 3.56 -4.07
C ASP A 133 -18.89 2.48 -3.07
N LYS A 134 -18.02 2.00 -2.20
CA LYS A 134 -18.40 1.05 -1.17
C LYS A 134 -19.36 1.65 -0.15
N GLU A 135 -19.15 2.90 0.24
CA GLU A 135 -20.01 3.61 1.19
C GLU A 135 -21.39 3.89 0.60
N THR A 136 -21.48 4.10 -0.73
CA THR A 136 -22.74 4.36 -1.41
C THR A 136 -23.53 3.10 -1.79
N SER A 137 -22.88 1.94 -1.85
CA SER A 137 -23.54 0.68 -2.23
C SER A 137 -24.18 -0.06 -1.04
N LEU A 138 -24.18 0.54 0.10
CA LEU A 138 -24.89 0.07 1.27
C LEU A 138 -26.24 0.83 1.38
#